data_3508a05147bb0813c53c792986acba0f
#
_entry.id   3508a05147bb0813c53c792986acba0f
#
_cell.length_a   1.000
_cell.length_b   1.000
_cell.length_c   1.000
_cell.angle_alpha   90.00
_cell.angle_beta   90.00
_cell.angle_gamma   90.00
#
_symmetry.space_group_name_H-M   'P 1'
#
loop_
_entity.id
_entity.type
_entity.pdbx_description
1 polymer ?
#
loop_
_entity_poly.entity_id
_entity_poly.type
_entity_poly.pdbx_seq_one_letter_code
_entity_poly.pdbx_strand_id
1 'polypeptide(L)'
;MSKLEDLTGKKFGRWLIISRADNSKSGDTMWNCICQCEAKTKRVVSATNLKRGKSKSCGCYNREQLMARNTKHGLAHSRLYRIWCNMKSRCLNENILCYDRYGKKGINVGALVLLLLYCQCKICQIKY
;
A
#
# COMPACT_ATOMS: atom_id res chain seq x y z
N MET A 1 -38.55 19.48 -0.10
CA MET A 1 -37.61 19.03 0.96
C MET A 1 -37.26 17.59 0.72
N SER A 2 -36.02 17.29 0.46
CA SER A 2 -35.57 15.91 0.23
C SER A 2 -35.70 15.10 1.53
N LYS A 3 -36.46 14.02 1.47
CA LYS A 3 -36.71 13.11 2.59
C LYS A 3 -35.36 12.59 3.10
N LEU A 4 -35.09 12.76 4.38
CA LEU A 4 -33.84 12.32 4.99
C LEU A 4 -33.85 10.79 5.03
N GLU A 5 -32.98 10.17 4.23
CA GLU A 5 -32.85 8.71 4.16
C GLU A 5 -32.03 8.21 5.34
N ASP A 6 -32.59 7.27 6.12
CA ASP A 6 -31.87 6.58 7.17
C ASP A 6 -30.88 5.58 6.55
N LEU A 7 -29.61 5.73 6.88
CA LEU A 7 -28.53 4.88 6.39
C LEU A 7 -28.03 3.89 7.46
N THR A 8 -28.63 3.87 8.63
CA THR A 8 -28.22 2.98 9.74
C THR A 8 -28.19 1.52 9.29
N GLY A 9 -27.12 0.79 9.59
CA GLY A 9 -26.92 -0.60 9.20
C GLY A 9 -26.50 -0.84 7.75
N LYS A 10 -26.54 0.20 6.89
CA LYS A 10 -26.09 0.06 5.49
C LYS A 10 -24.56 0.03 5.42
N LYS A 11 -24.03 -0.71 4.43
CA LYS A 11 -22.60 -0.82 4.14
C LYS A 11 -22.26 0.00 2.90
N PHE A 12 -21.19 0.81 3.00
CA PHE A 12 -20.62 1.58 1.89
C PHE A 12 -19.11 1.31 1.79
N GLY A 13 -18.73 0.46 0.85
CA GLY A 13 -17.37 -0.06 0.78
C GLY A 13 -17.03 -0.86 2.04
N ARG A 14 -16.02 -0.41 2.80
CA ARG A 14 -15.64 -1.00 4.10
C ARG A 14 -16.27 -0.29 5.30
N TRP A 15 -17.11 0.72 5.08
CA TRP A 15 -17.82 1.42 6.13
C TRP A 15 -19.14 0.71 6.46
N LEU A 16 -19.34 0.45 7.73
CA LEU A 16 -20.64 0.07 8.32
C LEU A 16 -21.17 1.27 9.10
N ILE A 17 -22.38 1.71 8.79
CA ILE A 17 -23.01 2.84 9.46
C ILE A 17 -23.66 2.36 10.76
N ILE A 18 -23.31 3.00 11.88
CA ILE A 18 -23.80 2.66 13.21
C ILE A 18 -24.98 3.54 13.59
N SER A 19 -24.79 4.85 13.52
CA SER A 19 -25.76 5.85 13.96
C SER A 19 -25.56 7.17 13.24
N ARG A 20 -26.58 8.02 13.33
CA ARG A 20 -26.46 9.40 12.85
C ARG A 20 -25.56 10.20 13.81
N ALA A 21 -24.76 11.09 13.24
CA ALA A 21 -23.99 12.11 13.96
C ALA A 21 -24.61 13.49 13.73
N ASP A 22 -24.14 14.48 14.48
CA ASP A 22 -24.55 15.87 14.30
C ASP A 22 -24.19 16.37 12.90
N ASN A 23 -24.99 17.29 12.37
CA ASN A 23 -24.73 17.85 11.05
C ASN A 23 -23.42 18.65 11.06
N SER A 24 -22.73 18.65 9.91
CA SER A 24 -21.56 19.50 9.71
C SER A 24 -21.94 20.99 9.80
N LYS A 25 -20.97 21.86 10.07
CA LYS A 25 -21.14 23.33 10.02
C LYS A 25 -21.69 23.82 8.68
N SER A 26 -21.44 23.06 7.60
CA SER A 26 -21.99 23.31 6.25
C SER A 26 -23.36 22.70 6.00
N GLY A 27 -24.02 22.14 7.02
CA GLY A 27 -25.37 21.55 6.90
C GLY A 27 -25.40 20.11 6.36
N ASP A 28 -24.26 19.49 6.05
CA ASP A 28 -24.20 18.11 5.58
C ASP A 28 -24.58 17.11 6.67
N THR A 29 -25.39 16.12 6.31
CA THR A 29 -25.73 15.01 7.21
C THR A 29 -24.51 14.13 7.42
N MET A 30 -24.12 13.95 8.69
CA MET A 30 -22.96 13.15 9.08
C MET A 30 -23.41 11.84 9.74
N TRP A 31 -22.58 10.80 9.59
CA TRP A 31 -22.84 9.46 10.10
C TRP A 31 -21.64 8.89 10.82
N ASN A 32 -21.88 8.28 11.97
CA ASN A 32 -20.88 7.49 12.68
C ASN A 32 -20.70 6.15 11.97
N CYS A 33 -19.51 5.91 11.45
CA CYS A 33 -19.18 4.73 10.69
C CYS A 33 -18.03 3.96 11.34
N ILE A 34 -18.08 2.64 11.26
CA ILE A 34 -16.95 1.77 11.64
C ILE A 34 -16.39 1.10 10.39
N CYS A 35 -15.07 1.14 10.24
CA CYS A 35 -14.42 0.45 9.14
C CYS A 35 -14.29 -1.05 9.44
N GLN A 36 -14.62 -1.91 8.48
CA GLN A 36 -14.52 -3.37 8.60
C GLN A 36 -13.09 -3.89 8.35
N CYS A 37 -12.05 -3.10 8.68
CA CYS A 37 -10.67 -3.55 8.70
C CYS A 37 -10.30 -4.10 10.09
N GLU A 38 -9.14 -4.71 10.22
CA GLU A 38 -8.64 -5.25 11.49
C GLU A 38 -8.64 -4.20 12.62
N ALA A 39 -8.28 -2.95 12.30
CA ALA A 39 -8.25 -1.85 13.26
C ALA A 39 -9.64 -1.35 13.69
N LYS A 40 -10.74 -1.75 13.03
CA LYS A 40 -12.13 -1.34 13.31
C LYS A 40 -12.29 0.15 13.60
N THR A 41 -11.59 1.00 12.85
CA THR A 41 -11.52 2.44 13.09
C THR A 41 -12.90 3.08 12.98
N LYS A 42 -13.31 3.83 14.00
CA LYS A 42 -14.54 4.63 14.02
C LYS A 42 -14.26 6.02 13.44
N ARG A 43 -15.14 6.52 12.59
CA ARG A 43 -15.03 7.86 12.00
C ARG A 43 -16.40 8.42 11.63
N VAL A 44 -16.54 9.74 11.72
CA VAL A 44 -17.72 10.46 11.23
C VAL A 44 -17.51 10.80 9.76
N VAL A 45 -18.47 10.41 8.91
CA VAL A 45 -18.38 10.60 7.45
C VAL A 45 -19.68 11.18 6.92
N SER A 46 -19.61 12.10 5.95
CA SER A 46 -20.81 12.70 5.37
C SER A 46 -21.57 11.71 4.47
N ALA A 47 -22.90 11.77 4.50
CA ALA A 47 -23.78 10.94 3.67
C ALA A 47 -23.42 11.08 2.17
N THR A 48 -23.10 12.28 1.73
CA THR A 48 -22.73 12.59 0.34
C THR A 48 -21.47 11.81 -0.08
N ASN A 49 -20.43 11.77 0.77
CA ASN A 49 -19.20 11.06 0.47
C ASN A 49 -19.38 9.53 0.49
N LEU A 50 -20.25 9.02 1.35
CA LEU A 50 -20.62 7.61 1.37
C LEU A 50 -21.35 7.19 0.10
N LYS A 51 -22.43 7.92 -0.27
CA LYS A 51 -23.25 7.64 -1.46
C LYS A 51 -22.45 7.78 -2.76
N ARG A 52 -21.60 8.79 -2.88
CA ARG A 52 -20.73 8.99 -4.05
C ARG A 52 -19.52 8.05 -4.09
N GLY A 53 -19.30 7.22 -3.08
CA GLY A 53 -18.16 6.31 -3.01
C GLY A 53 -16.80 7.00 -2.88
N LYS A 54 -16.76 8.30 -2.53
CA LYS A 54 -15.51 9.03 -2.26
C LYS A 54 -14.81 8.51 -1.00
N SER A 55 -15.58 8.12 0.02
CA SER A 55 -15.06 7.53 1.25
C SER A 55 -15.38 6.05 1.28
N LYS A 56 -14.40 5.19 0.97
CA LYS A 56 -14.56 3.73 0.91
C LYS A 56 -14.07 3.01 2.17
N SER A 57 -13.15 3.62 2.93
CA SER A 57 -12.50 3.02 4.11
C SER A 57 -11.84 4.09 4.99
N CYS A 58 -11.29 3.68 6.13
CA CYS A 58 -10.48 4.55 7.00
C CYS A 58 -9.10 4.95 6.44
N GLY A 59 -8.78 4.55 5.20
CA GLY A 59 -7.47 4.66 4.58
C GLY A 59 -6.78 3.31 4.37
N CYS A 60 -7.27 2.24 5.02
CA CYS A 60 -6.72 0.89 4.88
C CYS A 60 -6.74 0.41 3.42
N TYR A 61 -7.80 0.67 2.68
CA TYR A 61 -7.90 0.31 1.27
C TYR A 61 -6.81 0.97 0.42
N ASN A 62 -6.58 2.27 0.60
CA ASN A 62 -5.52 2.98 -0.13
C ASN A 62 -4.13 2.46 0.23
N ARG A 63 -3.89 2.16 1.53
CA ARG A 63 -2.62 1.58 1.97
C ARG A 63 -2.36 0.23 1.31
N GLU A 64 -3.35 -0.65 1.26
CA GLU A 64 -3.25 -1.95 0.59
C GLU A 64 -2.96 -1.80 -0.90
N GLN A 65 -3.65 -0.88 -1.59
CA GLN A 65 -3.42 -0.61 -3.01
C GLN A 65 -2.00 -0.06 -3.26
N LEU A 66 -1.51 0.84 -2.40
CA LEU A 66 -0.15 1.37 -2.49
C LEU A 66 0.89 0.28 -2.25
N MET A 67 0.68 -0.56 -1.24
CA MET A 67 1.57 -1.70 -0.98
C MET A 67 1.59 -2.67 -2.17
N ALA A 68 0.43 -3.02 -2.72
CA ALA A 68 0.34 -3.90 -3.89
C ALA A 68 1.06 -3.34 -5.12
N ARG A 69 0.94 -2.03 -5.38
CA ARG A 69 1.63 -1.36 -6.51
C ARG A 69 3.15 -1.28 -6.30
N ASN A 70 3.58 -0.95 -5.08
CA ASN A 70 4.98 -0.68 -4.78
C ASN A 70 5.77 -1.95 -4.48
N THR A 71 5.12 -3.02 -4.03
CA THR A 71 5.77 -4.29 -3.73
C THR A 71 5.91 -5.11 -5.01
N LYS A 72 7.06 -5.00 -5.68
CA LYS A 72 7.37 -5.81 -6.87
C LYS A 72 7.78 -7.24 -6.52
N HIS A 73 8.56 -7.41 -5.47
CA HIS A 73 9.15 -8.72 -5.10
C HIS A 73 9.21 -8.97 -3.59
N GLY A 74 8.84 -8.02 -2.74
CA GLY A 74 8.85 -8.17 -1.28
C GLY A 74 10.22 -8.30 -0.60
N LEU A 75 11.32 -8.30 -1.36
CA LEU A 75 12.67 -8.56 -0.89
C LEU A 75 13.46 -7.33 -0.45
N ALA A 76 12.86 -6.13 -0.50
CA ALA A 76 13.56 -4.86 -0.26
C ALA A 76 14.33 -4.83 1.08
N HIS A 77 13.82 -5.52 2.11
CA HIS A 77 14.45 -5.59 3.43
C HIS A 77 15.38 -6.80 3.61
N SER A 78 15.49 -7.68 2.62
CA SER A 78 16.36 -8.84 2.72
C SER A 78 17.85 -8.46 2.59
N ARG A 79 18.72 -9.16 3.35
CA ARG A 79 20.18 -8.98 3.26
C ARG A 79 20.68 -9.23 1.84
N LEU A 80 20.16 -10.25 1.17
CA LEU A 80 20.57 -10.61 -0.20
C LEU A 80 20.23 -9.52 -1.21
N TYR A 81 19.03 -8.94 -1.13
CA TYR A 81 18.65 -7.83 -1.99
C TYR A 81 19.53 -6.60 -1.79
N ARG A 82 19.89 -6.28 -0.55
CA ARG A 82 20.82 -5.18 -0.23
C ARG A 82 22.20 -5.42 -0.82
N ILE A 83 22.74 -6.64 -0.71
CA ILE A 83 24.02 -7.01 -1.33
C ILE A 83 23.94 -6.84 -2.84
N TRP A 84 22.88 -7.33 -3.47
CA TRP A 84 22.66 -7.20 -4.91
C TRP A 84 22.58 -5.73 -5.35
N CYS A 85 21.81 -4.88 -4.64
CA CYS A 85 21.74 -3.45 -4.92
C CYS A 85 23.12 -2.78 -4.82
N ASN A 86 23.92 -3.12 -3.82
CA ASN A 86 25.26 -2.60 -3.66
C ASN A 86 26.20 -3.06 -4.78
N MET A 87 26.13 -4.30 -5.20
CA MET A 87 26.89 -4.82 -6.35
C MET A 87 26.50 -4.08 -7.63
N LYS A 88 25.21 -3.97 -7.91
CA LYS A 88 24.67 -3.24 -9.05
C LYS A 88 25.12 -1.79 -9.06
N SER A 89 25.06 -1.12 -7.92
CA SER A 89 25.48 0.26 -7.78
C SER A 89 26.97 0.44 -8.11
N ARG A 90 27.86 -0.43 -7.62
CA ARG A 90 29.30 -0.37 -7.89
C ARG A 90 29.65 -0.62 -9.35
N CYS A 91 28.88 -1.45 -10.04
CA CYS A 91 29.17 -1.82 -11.44
C CYS A 91 28.53 -0.87 -12.46
N LEU A 92 27.40 -0.24 -12.14
CA LEU A 92 26.59 0.52 -13.12
C LEU A 92 26.48 2.02 -12.82
N ASN A 93 26.80 2.48 -11.60
CA ASN A 93 26.65 3.87 -11.23
C ASN A 93 28.00 4.60 -11.30
N GLU A 94 28.16 5.44 -12.31
CA GLU A 94 29.37 6.21 -12.57
C GLU A 94 29.68 7.26 -11.50
N ASN A 95 28.69 7.67 -10.72
CA ASN A 95 28.84 8.70 -9.69
C ASN A 95 29.41 8.18 -8.36
N ILE A 96 29.70 6.88 -8.25
CA ILE A 96 30.25 6.28 -7.03
C ILE A 96 31.75 6.10 -7.14
N LEU A 97 32.47 6.49 -6.07
CA LEU A 97 33.94 6.36 -5.98
C LEU A 97 34.46 4.93 -6.31
N CYS A 98 33.65 3.91 -6.07
CA CYS A 98 34.02 2.53 -6.35
C CYS A 98 33.83 2.13 -7.82
N TYR A 99 33.20 2.96 -8.66
CA TYR A 99 32.96 2.65 -10.06
C TYR A 99 34.23 2.37 -10.85
N ASP A 100 35.31 3.15 -10.60
CA ASP A 100 36.59 2.97 -11.24
C ASP A 100 37.21 1.58 -11.00
N ARG A 101 36.92 0.97 -9.86
CA ARG A 101 37.42 -0.36 -9.48
C ARG A 101 36.60 -1.53 -10.09
N TYR A 102 35.34 -1.30 -10.43
CA TYR A 102 34.41 -2.34 -10.86
C TYR A 102 33.81 -2.07 -12.26
N GLY A 103 32.97 -1.07 -12.40
CA GLY A 103 32.25 -0.78 -13.63
C GLY A 103 33.17 -0.40 -14.79
N LYS A 104 34.16 0.46 -14.54
CA LYS A 104 35.14 0.89 -15.54
C LYS A 104 36.03 -0.25 -16.05
N LYS A 105 36.20 -1.31 -15.26
CA LYS A 105 36.92 -2.53 -15.67
C LYS A 105 36.02 -3.54 -16.42
N GLY A 106 34.79 -3.16 -16.76
CA GLY A 106 33.86 -4.03 -17.50
C GLY A 106 33.18 -5.11 -16.66
N ILE A 107 33.28 -5.02 -15.30
CA ILE A 107 32.60 -5.96 -14.42
C ILE A 107 31.10 -5.64 -14.41
N ASN A 108 30.31 -6.57 -14.95
CA ASN A 108 28.85 -6.43 -15.04
C ASN A 108 28.14 -7.41 -14.10
N VAL A 109 27.06 -6.93 -13.47
CA VAL A 109 26.14 -7.81 -12.71
C VAL A 109 25.16 -8.41 -13.71
N GLY A 110 25.44 -9.62 -14.17
CA GLY A 110 24.61 -10.30 -15.16
C GLY A 110 23.19 -10.57 -14.66
N ALA A 111 22.23 -10.60 -15.60
CA ALA A 111 20.82 -10.92 -15.34
C ALA A 111 20.63 -12.30 -14.65
N LEU A 112 21.58 -13.20 -14.78
CA LEU A 112 21.54 -14.55 -14.20
C LEU A 112 21.54 -14.52 -12.66
N VAL A 113 22.24 -13.56 -12.06
CA VAL A 113 22.30 -13.41 -10.60
C VAL A 113 20.92 -13.00 -10.06
N LEU A 114 20.17 -12.22 -10.83
CA LEU A 114 18.81 -11.80 -10.49
C LEU A 114 17.84 -12.99 -10.53
N LEU A 115 18.00 -13.87 -11.50
CA LEU A 115 17.19 -15.08 -11.66
C LEU A 115 17.45 -16.08 -10.54
N LEU A 116 18.71 -16.25 -10.12
CA LEU A 116 19.08 -17.13 -9.00
C LEU A 116 18.55 -16.61 -7.65
N LEU A 117 18.63 -15.32 -7.40
CA LEU A 117 18.04 -14.70 -6.20
C LEU A 117 16.51 -14.80 -6.19
N TYR A 118 15.88 -14.70 -7.36
CA TYR A 118 14.43 -14.85 -7.51
C TYR A 118 13.98 -16.31 -7.34
N CYS A 119 14.80 -17.26 -7.81
CA CYS A 119 14.52 -18.70 -7.70
C CYS A 119 14.68 -19.19 -6.27
N GLN A 120 15.70 -18.75 -5.54
CA GLN A 120 15.89 -19.09 -4.12
C GLN A 120 14.75 -18.56 -3.24
N CYS A 121 14.17 -17.41 -3.57
CA CYS A 121 13.03 -16.87 -2.83
C CYS A 121 11.73 -17.66 -3.05
N LYS A 122 11.50 -18.23 -4.25
CA LYS A 122 10.36 -19.11 -4.50
C LYS A 122 10.49 -20.46 -3.77
N ILE A 123 11.71 -20.97 -3.62
CA ILE A 123 11.95 -22.23 -2.89
C ILE A 123 11.78 -22.05 -1.38
N CYS A 124 12.09 -20.85 -0.84
CA CYS A 124 11.91 -20.55 0.59
C CYS A 124 10.44 -20.34 0.98
N GLN A 125 9.56 -19.96 0.06
CA GLN A 125 8.12 -19.81 0.33
C GLN A 125 7.34 -21.15 0.33
N ILE A 126 7.97 -22.25 -0.06
CA ILE A 126 7.34 -23.58 -0.06
C ILE A 126 7.59 -24.34 1.27
N LYS A 127 8.34 -23.75 2.22
CA LYS A 127 8.73 -24.44 3.48
C LYS A 127 8.34 -23.71 4.77
N TYR A 128 7.25 -22.89 4.76
CA TYR A 128 6.62 -22.45 6.02
C TYR A 128 5.12 -22.32 5.85
#